data_acaf40aafe3e5d3d1195ef89de5b58bf
#
_entry.id   acaf40aafe3e5d3d1195ef89de5b58bf
#
_cell.length_a   1.000
_cell.length_b   1.000
_cell.length_c   1.000
_cell.angle_alpha   90.00
_cell.angle_beta   90.00
_cell.angle_gamma   90.00
#
_symmetry.space_group_name_H-M   'P 1'
#
loop_
_entity.id
_entity.type
_entity.pdbx_description
1 polymer ?
#
loop_
_entity_poly.entity_id
_entity_poly.type
_entity_poly.pdbx_seq_one_letter_code
_entity_poly.pdbx_strand_id
1 'polypeptide(L)'
;FLTPFLNDFEGWAIFADGDMICQKDIKELLDLRDDSKALQVVKHDYKTKENQKYLGNINQDYPRKNWSSVILWNCRHPKHKILTPDFIANQTGKYLHRFSWLKDEEIGELPKEWNWLATEYTNNEQAHIIHYTLGAPCFKDYRDAEMSDIWLKKYDRLNDGMEE
;
A
#
# COMPACT_ATOMS: atom_id res chain seq x y z
N PHE A 1 1.72 6.34 8.86
CA PHE A 1 3.15 6.61 9.16
C PHE A 1 3.51 6.40 10.64
N LEU A 2 2.51 6.18 11.52
CA LEU A 2 2.74 5.88 12.94
C LEU A 2 3.14 4.43 13.20
N THR A 3 3.19 3.57 12.21
CA THR A 3 3.45 2.13 12.37
C THR A 3 4.69 1.83 13.23
N PRO A 4 5.87 2.47 13.02
CA PRO A 4 7.02 2.24 13.89
C PRO A 4 6.79 2.65 15.34
N PHE A 5 6.09 3.78 15.58
CA PHE A 5 5.74 4.26 16.93
C PHE A 5 4.77 3.29 17.62
N LEU A 6 3.72 2.84 16.93
CA LEU A 6 2.73 1.90 17.46
C LEU A 6 3.32 0.52 17.76
N ASN A 7 4.45 0.19 17.14
CA ASN A 7 5.21 -1.04 17.39
C ASN A 7 6.43 -0.79 18.29
N ASP A 8 6.39 0.25 19.13
CA ASP A 8 7.42 0.63 20.08
C ASP A 8 8.83 0.78 19.48
N PHE A 9 8.88 1.05 18.16
CA PHE A 9 10.11 1.09 17.35
C PHE A 9 10.91 -0.23 17.40
N GLU A 10 10.23 -1.35 17.45
CA GLU A 10 10.84 -2.67 17.51
C GLU A 10 10.35 -3.56 16.36
N GLY A 11 11.18 -4.53 15.97
CA GLY A 11 10.82 -5.56 14.98
C GLY A 11 10.41 -5.05 13.60
N TRP A 12 9.50 -5.78 12.99
CA TRP A 12 8.97 -5.52 11.65
C TRP A 12 7.45 -5.45 11.68
N ALA A 13 6.88 -4.59 10.84
CA ALA A 13 5.43 -4.47 10.69
C ALA A 13 5.05 -4.20 9.23
N ILE A 14 3.85 -4.61 8.84
CA ILE A 14 3.26 -4.31 7.52
C ILE A 14 2.20 -3.24 7.71
N PHE A 15 2.21 -2.25 6.83
CA PHE A 15 1.11 -1.33 6.59
C PHE A 15 0.56 -1.58 5.19
N ALA A 16 -0.75 -1.59 5.05
CA ALA A 16 -1.45 -1.60 3.76
C ALA A 16 -2.67 -0.69 3.82
N ASP A 17 -3.00 -0.02 2.72
CA ASP A 17 -4.23 0.75 2.58
C ASP A 17 -5.46 -0.16 2.62
N GLY A 18 -6.63 0.40 2.93
CA GLY A 18 -7.87 -0.36 3.14
C GLY A 18 -8.60 -0.78 1.85
N ASP A 19 -8.16 -0.33 0.69
CA ASP A 19 -8.74 -0.60 -0.63
C ASP A 19 -7.99 -1.72 -1.38
N MET A 20 -7.56 -2.74 -0.65
CA MET A 20 -6.74 -3.83 -1.15
C MET A 20 -7.36 -5.20 -0.89
N ILE A 21 -7.02 -6.15 -1.77
CA ILE A 21 -7.29 -7.58 -1.59
C ILE A 21 -5.97 -8.36 -1.58
N CYS A 22 -5.72 -9.08 -0.49
CA CYS A 22 -4.58 -9.99 -0.39
C CYS A 22 -4.97 -11.38 -0.93
N GLN A 23 -4.15 -11.93 -1.84
CA GLN A 23 -4.34 -13.24 -2.47
C GLN A 23 -3.29 -14.27 -2.01
N LYS A 24 -2.18 -13.82 -1.43
CA LYS A 24 -1.09 -14.66 -0.92
C LYS A 24 -1.04 -14.64 0.61
N ASP A 25 -0.35 -15.61 1.19
CA ASP A 25 -0.03 -15.54 2.61
C ASP A 25 0.84 -14.33 2.89
N ILE A 26 0.38 -13.46 3.78
CA ILE A 26 1.08 -12.22 4.15
C ILE A 26 2.45 -12.50 4.79
N LYS A 27 2.66 -13.71 5.29
CA LYS A 27 3.96 -14.15 5.80
C LYS A 27 5.02 -14.13 4.70
N GLU A 28 4.65 -14.45 3.44
CA GLU A 28 5.59 -14.39 2.31
C GLU A 28 6.13 -12.98 2.09
N LEU A 29 5.33 -11.93 2.36
CA LEU A 29 5.80 -10.54 2.34
C LEU A 29 6.81 -10.27 3.47
N LEU A 30 6.54 -10.80 4.68
CA LEU A 30 7.46 -10.67 5.81
C LEU A 30 8.80 -11.38 5.55
N ASP A 31 8.80 -12.47 4.79
CA ASP A 31 10.01 -13.23 4.47
C ASP A 31 10.96 -12.47 3.52
N LEU A 32 10.48 -11.38 2.89
CA LEU A 32 11.27 -10.48 2.02
C LEU A 32 12.07 -9.41 2.80
N ARG A 33 12.08 -9.44 4.13
CA ARG A 33 12.74 -8.43 4.97
C ARG A 33 14.22 -8.31 4.63
N ASP A 34 14.67 -7.07 4.52
CA ASP A 34 16.09 -6.69 4.39
C ASP A 34 16.46 -5.75 5.53
N ASP A 35 17.21 -6.26 6.50
CA ASP A 35 17.63 -5.52 7.70
C ASP A 35 18.52 -4.30 7.38
N SER A 36 19.07 -4.22 6.18
CA SER A 36 19.85 -3.05 5.73
C SER A 36 18.97 -1.86 5.34
N LYS A 37 17.64 -2.05 5.22
CA LYS A 37 16.69 -1.03 4.79
C LYS A 37 15.85 -0.51 5.96
N ALA A 38 15.49 0.77 5.89
CA ALA A 38 14.57 1.39 6.82
C ALA A 38 13.13 0.88 6.60
N LEU A 39 12.75 0.76 5.35
CA LEU A 39 11.48 0.18 4.91
C LEU A 39 11.64 -0.37 3.48
N GLN A 40 10.68 -1.20 3.08
CA GLN A 40 10.61 -1.69 1.70
C GLN A 40 9.22 -1.43 1.14
N VAL A 41 9.16 -1.04 -0.13
CA VAL A 41 7.93 -0.70 -0.86
C VAL A 41 8.01 -1.20 -2.29
N VAL A 42 6.87 -1.33 -2.96
CA VAL A 42 6.88 -1.44 -4.42
C VAL A 42 7.20 -0.06 -5.00
N LYS A 43 8.32 0.05 -5.72
CA LYS A 43 8.76 1.28 -6.37
C LYS A 43 8.03 1.44 -7.71
N HIS A 44 6.79 1.94 -7.63
CA HIS A 44 5.99 2.19 -8.81
C HIS A 44 6.64 3.25 -9.71
N ASP A 45 6.77 2.89 -10.99
CA ASP A 45 7.13 3.81 -12.08
C ASP A 45 6.06 3.69 -13.17
N TYR A 46 5.08 4.60 -13.18
CA TYR A 46 3.97 4.62 -14.11
C TYR A 46 3.40 6.03 -14.25
N LYS A 47 2.60 6.23 -15.30
CA LYS A 47 1.79 7.42 -15.45
C LYS A 47 0.32 7.08 -15.25
N THR A 48 -0.39 7.93 -14.54
CA THR A 48 -1.82 7.75 -14.28
C THR A 48 -2.61 7.74 -15.57
N LYS A 49 -3.50 6.73 -15.70
CA LYS A 49 -4.41 6.62 -16.83
C LYS A 49 -5.62 7.55 -16.68
N GLU A 50 -6.13 7.67 -15.47
CA GLU A 50 -7.32 8.46 -15.16
C GLU A 50 -6.98 9.70 -14.35
N ASN A 51 -7.65 10.82 -14.63
CA ASN A 51 -7.41 12.10 -13.95
C ASN A 51 -8.19 12.25 -12.64
N GLN A 52 -9.13 11.35 -12.36
CA GLN A 52 -9.97 11.37 -11.17
C GLN A 52 -9.99 10.03 -10.45
N LYS A 53 -10.18 10.09 -9.13
CA LYS A 53 -10.41 8.98 -8.22
C LYS A 53 -11.79 9.09 -7.56
N TYR A 54 -12.13 8.12 -6.73
CA TYR A 54 -13.31 8.11 -5.88
C TYR A 54 -13.58 9.48 -5.23
N LEU A 55 -14.85 9.87 -5.19
CA LEU A 55 -15.32 11.20 -4.73
C LEU A 55 -14.78 12.40 -5.54
N GLY A 56 -14.40 12.21 -6.79
CA GLY A 56 -13.90 13.29 -7.64
C GLY A 56 -12.52 13.82 -7.26
N ASN A 57 -11.78 13.11 -6.42
CA ASN A 57 -10.43 13.49 -6.05
C ASN A 57 -9.50 13.47 -7.26
N ILE A 58 -8.62 14.47 -7.32
CA ILE A 58 -7.63 14.59 -8.41
C ILE A 58 -6.64 13.43 -8.34
N ASN A 59 -6.44 12.75 -9.47
CA ASN A 59 -5.43 11.73 -9.68
C ASN A 59 -4.32 12.29 -10.56
N GLN A 60 -3.22 12.72 -9.96
CA GLN A 60 -2.09 13.31 -10.68
C GLN A 60 -0.79 12.60 -10.34
N ASP A 61 0.17 12.67 -11.27
CA ASP A 61 1.50 12.13 -11.05
C ASP A 61 2.31 12.96 -10.07
N TYR A 62 3.07 12.28 -9.21
CA TYR A 62 4.06 12.88 -8.32
C TYR A 62 5.15 11.85 -7.98
N PRO A 63 6.37 12.29 -7.62
CA PRO A 63 7.45 11.38 -7.24
C PRO A 63 7.06 10.43 -6.11
N ARG A 64 7.38 9.14 -6.25
CA ARG A 64 7.07 8.06 -5.29
C ARG A 64 5.55 7.85 -5.07
N LYS A 65 4.75 8.11 -6.10
CA LYS A 65 3.31 7.87 -6.06
C LYS A 65 2.99 6.40 -5.75
N ASN A 66 2.05 6.16 -4.83
CA ASN A 66 1.61 4.85 -4.35
C ASN A 66 2.70 3.98 -3.68
N TRP A 67 3.91 4.50 -3.45
CA TRP A 67 4.92 3.77 -2.70
C TRP A 67 4.51 3.54 -1.24
N SER A 68 3.74 4.46 -0.65
CA SER A 68 3.31 4.40 0.74
C SER A 68 2.03 3.59 0.98
N SER A 69 1.47 2.95 -0.03
CA SER A 69 0.22 2.19 0.10
C SER A 69 0.42 0.76 0.62
N VAL A 70 1.58 0.14 0.34
CA VAL A 70 2.06 -1.08 1.01
C VAL A 70 3.47 -0.84 1.49
N ILE A 71 3.70 -0.97 2.78
CA ILE A 71 5.00 -0.72 3.40
C ILE A 71 5.37 -1.86 4.34
N LEU A 72 6.52 -2.46 4.09
CA LEU A 72 7.17 -3.38 5.01
C LEU A 72 8.17 -2.58 5.86
N TRP A 73 7.78 -2.26 7.09
CA TRP A 73 8.51 -1.40 8.01
C TRP A 73 9.56 -2.17 8.81
N ASN A 74 10.82 -1.75 8.74
CA ASN A 74 11.82 -2.06 9.75
C ASN A 74 11.68 -1.07 10.91
N CYS A 75 10.77 -1.35 11.86
CA CYS A 75 10.39 -0.39 12.90
C CYS A 75 11.57 0.02 13.77
N ARG A 76 12.59 -0.86 13.96
CA ARG A 76 13.80 -0.61 14.76
C ARG A 76 14.83 0.28 14.06
N HIS A 77 14.64 0.63 12.77
CA HIS A 77 15.60 1.46 12.05
C HIS A 77 15.70 2.86 12.71
N PRO A 78 16.93 3.35 13.04
CA PRO A 78 17.10 4.54 13.89
C PRO A 78 16.44 5.80 13.33
N LYS A 79 16.34 5.94 12.01
CA LYS A 79 15.67 7.09 11.39
C LYS A 79 14.16 7.16 11.61
N HIS A 80 13.54 6.09 12.08
CA HIS A 80 12.11 6.09 12.40
C HIS A 80 11.80 6.68 13.78
N LYS A 81 12.79 6.88 14.65
CA LYS A 81 12.58 7.49 15.98
C LYS A 81 11.97 8.87 15.95
N ILE A 82 12.06 9.60 14.82
CA ILE A 82 11.39 10.88 14.63
C ILE A 82 9.88 10.77 14.41
N LEU A 83 9.36 9.59 14.00
CA LEU A 83 7.97 9.39 13.62
C LEU A 83 7.05 9.29 14.85
N THR A 84 7.05 10.33 15.68
CA THR A 84 6.14 10.49 16.81
C THR A 84 4.81 11.12 16.35
N PRO A 85 3.71 10.97 17.13
CA PRO A 85 2.45 11.64 16.82
C PRO A 85 2.61 13.14 16.59
N ASP A 86 3.35 13.84 17.45
CA ASP A 86 3.59 15.29 17.33
C ASP A 86 4.37 15.64 16.05
N PHE A 87 5.40 14.87 15.73
CA PHE A 87 6.15 15.10 14.49
C PHE A 87 5.25 14.92 13.26
N ILE A 88 4.49 13.81 13.19
CA ILE A 88 3.64 13.51 12.04
C ILE A 88 2.53 14.54 11.88
N ALA A 89 1.90 14.99 12.97
CA ALA A 89 0.85 16.02 12.95
C ALA A 89 1.32 17.36 12.35
N ASN A 90 2.61 17.63 12.42
CA ASN A 90 3.23 18.86 11.91
C ASN A 90 3.84 18.71 10.50
N GLN A 91 3.74 17.52 9.86
CA GLN A 91 4.26 17.30 8.52
C GLN A 91 3.19 17.43 7.44
N THR A 92 3.62 17.79 6.24
CA THR A 92 2.74 17.74 5.06
C THR A 92 2.57 16.31 4.56
N GLY A 93 1.41 15.99 3.96
CA GLY A 93 1.21 14.72 3.28
C GLY A 93 2.31 14.44 2.24
N LYS A 94 2.74 15.49 1.50
CA LYS A 94 3.85 15.41 0.56
C LYS A 94 5.16 14.91 1.20
N TYR A 95 5.49 15.42 2.40
CA TYR A 95 6.68 15.00 3.14
C TYR A 95 6.60 13.53 3.53
N LEU A 96 5.46 13.13 4.10
CA LEU A 96 5.24 11.77 4.61
C LEU A 96 5.16 10.73 3.48
N HIS A 97 4.33 10.95 2.46
CA HIS A 97 4.15 9.99 1.36
C HIS A 97 5.40 9.82 0.48
N ARG A 98 6.30 10.80 0.51
CA ARG A 98 7.58 10.71 -0.19
C ARG A 98 8.71 10.17 0.70
N PHE A 99 8.44 9.77 1.94
CA PHE A 99 9.47 9.32 2.89
C PHE A 99 10.64 10.30 2.96
N SER A 100 10.34 11.62 3.07
CA SER A 100 11.36 12.67 2.91
C SER A 100 12.41 12.70 4.02
N TRP A 101 12.25 11.92 5.07
CA TRP A 101 13.26 11.71 6.13
C TRP A 101 14.26 10.59 5.80
N LEU A 102 14.06 9.86 4.68
CA LEU A 102 14.92 8.76 4.23
C LEU A 102 15.61 9.12 2.90
N LYS A 103 16.82 8.64 2.75
CA LYS A 103 17.51 8.64 1.46
C LYS A 103 17.05 7.48 0.58
N ASP A 104 17.28 7.55 -0.74
CA ASP A 104 16.83 6.52 -1.68
C ASP A 104 17.44 5.14 -1.39
N GLU A 105 18.72 5.09 -0.97
CA GLU A 105 19.40 3.85 -0.61
C GLU A 105 18.86 3.18 0.65
N GLU A 106 18.13 3.90 1.50
CA GLU A 106 17.50 3.39 2.73
C GLU A 106 16.11 2.79 2.46
N ILE A 107 15.55 3.02 1.27
CA ILE A 107 14.27 2.48 0.84
C ILE A 107 14.52 1.27 -0.05
N GLY A 108 14.17 0.08 0.46
CA GLY A 108 14.25 -1.17 -0.29
C GLY A 108 13.09 -1.31 -1.29
N GLU A 109 13.23 -2.25 -2.21
CA GLU A 109 12.24 -2.56 -3.23
C GLU A 109 11.58 -3.91 -2.96
N LEU A 110 10.26 -3.97 -3.12
CA LEU A 110 9.45 -5.18 -3.10
C LEU A 110 9.07 -5.57 -4.53
N PRO A 111 8.88 -6.87 -4.82
CA PRO A 111 8.28 -7.33 -6.06
C PRO A 111 6.94 -6.64 -6.32
N LYS A 112 6.68 -6.29 -7.58
CA LYS A 112 5.53 -5.49 -8.02
C LYS A 112 4.19 -6.14 -7.68
N GLU A 113 4.16 -7.46 -7.61
CA GLU A 113 2.99 -8.28 -7.27
C GLU A 113 2.46 -7.98 -5.86
N TRP A 114 3.29 -7.47 -4.95
CA TRP A 114 2.89 -7.10 -3.58
C TRP A 114 2.16 -5.75 -3.47
N ASN A 115 1.98 -5.04 -4.58
CA ASN A 115 1.13 -3.84 -4.65
C ASN A 115 0.70 -3.62 -6.10
N TRP A 116 -0.11 -4.53 -6.64
CA TRP A 116 -0.56 -4.49 -8.02
C TRP A 116 -1.69 -3.49 -8.18
N LEU A 117 -1.44 -2.42 -8.92
CA LEU A 117 -2.42 -1.33 -9.12
C LEU A 117 -3.45 -1.75 -10.17
N ALA A 118 -4.64 -2.15 -9.72
CA ALA A 118 -5.78 -2.38 -10.62
C ALA A 118 -6.06 -1.11 -11.43
N THR A 119 -6.48 -1.28 -12.69
CA THR A 119 -6.74 -0.21 -13.66
C THR A 119 -5.48 0.49 -14.20
N GLU A 120 -4.49 0.79 -13.33
CA GLU A 120 -3.24 1.42 -13.77
C GLU A 120 -2.31 0.42 -14.48
N TYR A 121 -2.34 -0.83 -14.06
CA TYR A 121 -1.61 -1.93 -14.70
C TYR A 121 -2.56 -2.81 -15.53
N THR A 122 -2.03 -3.71 -16.33
CA THR A 122 -2.80 -4.75 -17.00
C THR A 122 -3.24 -5.82 -15.99
N ASN A 123 -4.30 -6.56 -16.29
CA ASN A 123 -4.75 -7.68 -15.46
C ASN A 123 -3.62 -8.67 -15.16
N ASN A 124 -3.53 -9.08 -13.89
CA ASN A 124 -2.55 -10.07 -13.44
C ASN A 124 -3.14 -10.96 -12.33
N GLU A 125 -3.53 -12.17 -12.69
CA GLU A 125 -4.05 -13.16 -11.74
C GLU A 125 -3.00 -13.63 -10.71
N GLN A 126 -1.72 -13.40 -10.98
CA GLN A 126 -0.61 -13.72 -10.07
C GLN A 126 -0.29 -12.58 -9.09
N ALA A 127 -1.04 -11.48 -9.11
CA ALA A 127 -0.88 -10.41 -8.13
C ALA A 127 -1.07 -10.96 -6.70
N HIS A 128 -0.16 -10.60 -5.81
CA HIS A 128 -0.20 -11.03 -4.40
C HIS A 128 -1.10 -10.12 -3.57
N ILE A 129 -1.02 -8.80 -3.80
CA ILE A 129 -1.95 -7.80 -3.28
C ILE A 129 -2.46 -6.97 -4.47
N ILE A 130 -3.78 -6.90 -4.62
CA ILE A 130 -4.45 -6.06 -5.61
C ILE A 130 -4.90 -4.78 -4.91
N HIS A 131 -4.51 -3.63 -5.45
CA HIS A 131 -4.82 -2.31 -4.93
C HIS A 131 -5.75 -1.56 -5.89
N TYR A 132 -6.96 -1.25 -5.44
CA TYR A 132 -8.00 -0.56 -6.22
C TYR A 132 -7.87 0.96 -6.06
N THR A 133 -6.78 1.53 -6.55
CA THR A 133 -6.35 2.93 -6.30
C THR A 133 -7.34 4.00 -6.72
N LEU A 134 -8.23 3.72 -7.68
CA LEU A 134 -9.23 4.66 -8.17
C LEU A 134 -10.52 4.60 -7.34
N GLY A 135 -10.85 3.42 -6.85
CA GLY A 135 -12.04 3.13 -6.05
C GLY A 135 -12.28 1.63 -5.95
N ALA A 136 -12.63 1.16 -4.76
CA ALA A 136 -12.89 -0.26 -4.52
C ALA A 136 -14.23 -0.72 -5.15
N PRO A 137 -14.36 -1.99 -5.59
CA PRO A 137 -15.57 -2.54 -6.21
C PRO A 137 -16.84 -2.56 -5.33
N CYS A 138 -16.74 -2.26 -4.03
CA CYS A 138 -17.89 -2.04 -3.17
C CYS A 138 -18.70 -0.78 -3.58
N PHE A 139 -18.07 0.18 -4.23
CA PHE A 139 -18.73 1.38 -4.72
C PHE A 139 -19.33 1.16 -6.11
N LYS A 140 -20.56 1.63 -6.32
CA LYS A 140 -21.33 1.40 -7.54
C LYS A 140 -20.57 1.72 -8.82
N ASP A 141 -19.84 2.84 -8.84
CA ASP A 141 -19.14 3.34 -10.01
C ASP A 141 -17.85 2.56 -10.35
N TYR A 142 -17.42 1.64 -9.46
CA TYR A 142 -16.20 0.84 -9.61
C TYR A 142 -16.47 -0.67 -9.62
N ARG A 143 -17.74 -1.09 -9.69
CA ARG A 143 -18.12 -2.51 -9.69
C ARG A 143 -17.56 -3.28 -10.88
N ASP A 144 -17.40 -2.61 -12.01
CA ASP A 144 -16.87 -3.19 -13.26
C ASP A 144 -15.40 -2.80 -13.50
N ALA A 145 -14.69 -2.33 -12.46
CA ALA A 145 -13.27 -2.03 -12.56
C ALA A 145 -12.46 -3.29 -12.89
N GLU A 146 -11.27 -3.11 -13.47
CA GLU A 146 -10.37 -4.24 -13.74
C GLU A 146 -10.10 -5.04 -12.45
N MET A 147 -10.13 -6.37 -12.54
CA MET A 147 -9.95 -7.32 -11.44
C MET A 147 -11.03 -7.25 -10.33
N SER A 148 -12.17 -6.59 -10.58
CA SER A 148 -13.28 -6.49 -9.61
C SER A 148 -13.91 -7.84 -9.27
N ASP A 149 -13.90 -8.79 -10.18
CA ASP A 149 -14.37 -10.17 -9.99
C ASP A 149 -13.67 -10.88 -8.82
N ILE A 150 -12.37 -10.64 -8.63
CA ILE A 150 -11.59 -11.16 -7.52
C ILE A 150 -12.07 -10.58 -6.20
N TRP A 151 -12.35 -9.27 -6.16
CA TRP A 151 -12.87 -8.59 -4.98
C TRP A 151 -14.27 -9.09 -4.63
N LEU A 152 -15.18 -9.12 -5.62
CA LEU A 152 -16.57 -9.55 -5.43
C LEU A 152 -16.65 -11.00 -4.95
N LYS A 153 -15.87 -11.89 -5.54
CA LYS A 153 -15.81 -13.31 -5.11
C LYS A 153 -15.38 -13.48 -3.65
N LYS A 154 -14.46 -12.62 -3.16
CA LYS A 154 -14.05 -12.65 -1.74
C LYS A 154 -15.11 -12.04 -0.84
N TYR A 155 -15.75 -10.97 -1.27
CA TYR A 155 -16.84 -10.33 -0.57
C TYR A 155 -18.03 -11.29 -0.36
N ASP A 156 -18.44 -11.99 -1.42
CA ASP A 156 -19.54 -12.97 -1.34
C ASP A 156 -19.22 -14.09 -0.37
N ARG A 157 -18.01 -14.66 -0.41
CA ARG A 157 -17.57 -15.69 0.54
C ARG A 157 -17.60 -15.26 2.01
N LEU A 158 -17.30 -13.97 2.28
CA LEU A 158 -17.35 -13.45 3.64
C LEU A 158 -18.80 -13.31 4.12
N ASN A 159 -19.72 -12.95 3.23
CA ASN A 159 -21.13 -12.83 3.56
C ASN A 159 -21.81 -14.21 3.74
N ASP A 160 -21.50 -15.17 2.86
CA ASP A 160 -22.02 -16.54 2.97
C ASP A 160 -21.55 -17.22 4.27
N GLY A 161 -20.37 -16.91 4.78
CA GLY A 161 -19.84 -17.43 6.06
C GLY A 161 -20.36 -16.72 7.32
N MET A 162 -21.16 -15.65 7.17
CA MET A 162 -21.79 -14.94 8.30
C MET A 162 -23.25 -15.37 8.53
N GLU A 163 -23.79 -16.24 7.67
CA GLU A 163 -25.16 -16.79 7.82
C GLU A 163 -25.21 -18.12 8.61
N GLU A 164 -24.08 -18.62 9.12
CA GLU A 164 -23.98 -19.78 10.02
C GLU A 164 -23.73 -19.30 11.48
#